data_858f7c495fe1a9cc91b1a8e251877fcf
#
_entry.id   858f7c495fe1a9cc91b1a8e251877fcf
#
_cell.length_a   1.000
_cell.length_b   1.000
_cell.length_c   1.000
_cell.angle_alpha   90.00
_cell.angle_beta   90.00
_cell.angle_gamma   90.00
#
_symmetry.space_group_name_H-M   'P 1'
#
loop_
_entity.id
_entity.type
_entity.pdbx_description
1 polymer ?
#
loop_
_entity_poly.entity_id
_entity_poly.type
_entity_poly.pdbx_seq_one_letter_code
_entity_poly.pdbx_strand_id
1 'polypeptide(L)'
;IENEGIIIAADGVNSKVRNYIDQKNDISSKLEPLNHSYKELTIKSNKNNQYLIDSKSLHIWPRGQFMIIALPNTDKSFTCTLFMPNNGENSFESLNTNEKVIFFFNEYFPDLVPILDNFPNSFSNNPTSKLGTIYSKKWNYKNTLIIGDAAHAIVPFFGQGMNASFEDCDILIDYLYSNNNDFLKTFSNFNNDRIADANAIARMALENYVEMRDSVSKNIFIKKKKIENLLYKHFPKKFIPRYNMVSFSSIPYNKVYNKSKIQDKIVDILINEEFEYEAAKKIVNKYL
;
A
#
# COMPACT_ATOMS: atom_id res chain seq x y z
N ILE A 1 -3.35 33.39 0.70
CA ILE A 1 -3.06 32.34 1.68
C ILE A 1 -2.50 32.92 3.00
N GLU A 2 -1.82 34.07 3.00
CA GLU A 2 -1.08 34.52 4.20
C GLU A 2 -1.89 35.32 5.24
N ASN A 3 -3.07 35.81 4.96
CA ASN A 3 -3.67 36.86 5.78
C ASN A 3 -4.92 36.52 6.55
N GLU A 4 -5.68 35.48 6.26
CA GLU A 4 -6.94 35.27 6.97
C GLU A 4 -7.34 33.78 7.03
N GLY A 5 -7.59 33.29 8.25
CA GLY A 5 -8.14 31.97 8.50
C GLY A 5 -7.14 30.82 8.55
N ILE A 6 -7.64 29.67 8.89
CA ILE A 6 -6.91 28.40 8.95
C ILE A 6 -7.14 27.63 7.66
N ILE A 7 -6.08 27.09 7.07
CA ILE A 7 -6.14 26.30 5.85
C ILE A 7 -5.66 24.88 6.14
N ILE A 8 -6.52 23.91 5.94
CA ILE A 8 -6.18 22.47 5.94
C ILE A 8 -6.44 21.97 4.52
N ALA A 9 -5.37 21.60 3.81
CA ALA A 9 -5.45 21.18 2.42
C ALA A 9 -5.29 19.67 2.24
N ALA A 10 -6.27 19.06 1.57
CA ALA A 10 -6.31 17.67 1.15
C ALA A 10 -6.48 17.60 -0.38
N ASP A 11 -5.65 18.37 -1.12
CA ASP A 11 -5.75 18.59 -2.56
C ASP A 11 -5.00 17.55 -3.40
N GLY A 12 -4.64 16.41 -2.76
CA GLY A 12 -4.16 15.22 -3.43
C GLY A 12 -2.69 15.24 -3.87
N VAL A 13 -2.29 14.21 -4.63
CA VAL A 13 -0.89 13.96 -5.02
C VAL A 13 -0.24 15.13 -5.76
N ASN A 14 -1.02 15.92 -6.51
CA ASN A 14 -0.54 17.10 -7.24
C ASN A 14 -0.72 18.42 -6.47
N SER A 15 -0.73 18.36 -5.15
CA SER A 15 -1.02 19.48 -4.24
C SER A 15 -0.28 20.76 -4.59
N LYS A 16 -1.05 21.83 -4.78
CA LYS A 16 -0.55 23.19 -4.94
C LYS A 16 -0.15 23.80 -3.61
N VAL A 17 -0.85 23.41 -2.55
CA VAL A 17 -0.57 23.88 -1.20
C VAL A 17 0.74 23.29 -0.68
N ARG A 18 1.06 22.02 -1.00
CA ARG A 18 2.39 21.45 -0.73
C ARG A 18 3.49 22.26 -1.38
N ASN A 19 3.35 22.61 -2.66
CA ASN A 19 4.35 23.42 -3.37
C ASN A 19 4.53 24.80 -2.71
N TYR A 20 3.45 25.41 -2.23
CA TYR A 20 3.53 26.67 -1.48
C TYR A 20 4.29 26.49 -0.16
N ILE A 21 3.99 25.44 0.62
CA ILE A 21 4.69 25.15 1.88
C ILE A 21 6.18 24.89 1.65
N ASP A 22 6.52 24.13 0.60
CA ASP A 22 7.89 23.84 0.19
C ASP A 22 8.68 25.15 -0.10
N GLN A 23 8.12 26.03 -0.89
CA GLN A 23 8.72 27.34 -1.21
C GLN A 23 8.94 28.20 0.03
N LYS A 24 7.98 28.21 0.96
CA LYS A 24 8.06 29.02 2.18
C LYS A 24 9.06 28.51 3.21
N ASN A 25 9.36 27.20 3.19
CA ASN A 25 10.31 26.57 4.09
C ASN A 25 11.69 26.32 3.42
N ASP A 26 11.87 26.77 2.16
CA ASP A 26 13.09 26.48 1.37
C ASP A 26 13.43 24.98 1.31
N ILE A 27 12.42 24.16 1.06
CA ILE A 27 12.53 22.71 0.94
C ILE A 27 11.91 22.23 -0.37
N SER A 28 12.13 20.98 -0.70
CA SER A 28 11.46 20.30 -1.81
C SER A 28 10.92 18.96 -1.36
N SER A 29 9.63 18.79 -1.48
CA SER A 29 9.00 17.48 -1.37
C SER A 29 9.35 16.64 -2.58
N LYS A 30 9.56 15.35 -2.38
CA LYS A 30 9.97 14.42 -3.42
C LYS A 30 8.82 13.52 -3.83
N LEU A 31 8.44 13.58 -5.10
CA LEU A 31 7.66 12.50 -5.73
C LEU A 31 8.65 11.45 -6.24
N GLU A 32 8.61 10.26 -5.67
CA GLU A 32 9.35 9.10 -6.16
C GLU A 32 8.44 8.26 -7.03
N PRO A 33 8.55 8.33 -8.37
CA PRO A 33 7.76 7.52 -9.27
C PRO A 33 8.21 6.06 -9.18
N LEU A 34 7.26 5.15 -9.20
CA LEU A 34 7.54 3.74 -9.44
C LEU A 34 7.64 3.53 -10.96
N ASN A 35 8.63 2.72 -11.42
CA ASN A 35 8.72 2.35 -12.84
C ASN A 35 7.63 1.34 -13.26
N HIS A 36 6.48 1.43 -12.63
CA HIS A 36 5.29 0.66 -12.91
C HIS A 36 4.09 1.59 -12.90
N SER A 37 3.10 1.21 -13.69
CA SER A 37 1.78 1.82 -13.71
C SER A 37 0.73 0.75 -13.45
N TYR A 38 -0.51 1.16 -13.37
CA TYR A 38 -1.62 0.22 -13.28
C TYR A 38 -2.73 0.57 -14.26
N LYS A 39 -3.51 -0.46 -14.57
CA LYS A 39 -4.71 -0.34 -15.40
C LYS A 39 -5.79 -1.22 -14.80
N GLU A 40 -7.01 -0.69 -14.72
CA GLU A 40 -8.16 -1.42 -14.19
C GLU A 40 -8.90 -2.15 -15.31
N LEU A 41 -9.30 -3.37 -15.00
CA LEU A 41 -10.16 -4.23 -15.78
C LEU A 41 -11.30 -4.70 -14.86
N THR A 42 -12.29 -5.40 -15.42
CA THR A 42 -13.46 -5.84 -14.65
C THR A 42 -13.76 -7.30 -14.94
N ILE A 43 -14.08 -8.07 -13.90
CA ILE A 43 -14.83 -9.32 -13.99
C ILE A 43 -16.26 -9.01 -13.58
N LYS A 44 -17.22 -9.15 -14.50
CA LYS A 44 -18.66 -8.95 -14.20
C LYS A 44 -19.24 -10.12 -13.42
N SER A 45 -20.38 -9.90 -12.77
CA SER A 45 -21.20 -10.99 -12.25
C SER A 45 -21.70 -11.90 -13.38
N ASN A 46 -22.02 -13.15 -13.05
CA ASN A 46 -22.67 -14.05 -14.00
C ASN A 46 -24.13 -13.63 -14.29
N LYS A 47 -24.78 -14.33 -15.23
CA LYS A 47 -26.19 -14.07 -15.63
C LYS A 47 -27.18 -14.20 -14.46
N ASN A 48 -26.82 -14.90 -13.39
CA ASN A 48 -27.64 -15.10 -12.20
C ASN A 48 -27.27 -14.09 -11.08
N ASN A 49 -26.55 -13.03 -11.39
CA ASN A 49 -26.07 -12.02 -10.43
C ASN A 49 -25.24 -12.62 -9.26
N GLN A 50 -24.31 -13.52 -9.60
CA GLN A 50 -23.41 -14.16 -8.66
C GLN A 50 -21.96 -13.88 -9.04
N TYR A 51 -21.06 -13.93 -8.05
CA TYR A 51 -19.62 -13.84 -8.27
C TYR A 51 -19.11 -15.00 -9.11
N LEU A 52 -18.19 -14.73 -10.05
CA LEU A 52 -17.55 -15.75 -10.89
C LEU A 52 -16.37 -16.45 -10.21
N ILE A 53 -15.76 -15.80 -9.21
CA ILE A 53 -14.67 -16.35 -8.39
C ILE A 53 -14.99 -16.10 -6.92
N ASP A 54 -14.19 -16.62 -5.99
CA ASP A 54 -14.45 -16.51 -4.54
C ASP A 54 -14.50 -15.05 -4.07
N SER A 55 -15.64 -14.65 -3.53
CA SER A 55 -15.89 -13.28 -3.05
C SER A 55 -15.34 -12.98 -1.65
N LYS A 56 -14.73 -13.96 -0.97
CA LYS A 56 -14.16 -13.80 0.39
C LYS A 56 -12.64 -13.68 0.37
N SER A 57 -12.04 -13.63 -0.82
CA SER A 57 -10.59 -13.64 -1.01
C SER A 57 -10.13 -12.47 -1.86
N LEU A 58 -8.96 -11.95 -1.55
CA LEU A 58 -8.15 -11.18 -2.50
C LEU A 58 -7.49 -12.19 -3.45
N HIS A 59 -7.74 -12.06 -4.74
CA HIS A 59 -7.10 -12.87 -5.77
C HIS A 59 -5.84 -12.19 -6.27
N ILE A 60 -4.75 -12.95 -6.43
CA ILE A 60 -3.47 -12.43 -6.92
C ILE A 60 -2.92 -13.41 -7.96
N TRP A 61 -2.60 -12.90 -9.16
CA TRP A 61 -1.88 -13.61 -10.22
C TRP A 61 -0.49 -13.00 -10.39
N PRO A 62 0.52 -13.45 -9.61
CA PRO A 62 1.90 -12.96 -9.74
C PRO A 62 2.58 -13.57 -10.96
N ARG A 63 3.32 -12.75 -11.73
CA ARG A 63 4.05 -13.15 -12.93
C ARG A 63 5.44 -12.49 -13.01
N GLY A 64 6.19 -12.52 -11.90
CA GLY A 64 7.49 -11.90 -11.82
C GLY A 64 7.40 -10.38 -11.80
N GLN A 65 7.65 -9.71 -12.92
CA GLN A 65 7.65 -8.24 -12.94
C GLN A 65 6.27 -7.58 -13.05
N PHE A 66 5.21 -8.34 -13.25
CA PHE A 66 3.85 -7.84 -13.32
C PHE A 66 2.88 -8.77 -12.58
N MET A 67 1.73 -8.25 -12.22
CA MET A 67 0.70 -9.02 -11.53
C MET A 67 -0.69 -8.44 -11.78
N ILE A 68 -1.71 -9.29 -11.67
CA ILE A 68 -3.09 -8.86 -11.55
C ILE A 68 -3.57 -9.17 -10.13
N ILE A 69 -4.31 -8.24 -9.54
CA ILE A 69 -5.09 -8.48 -8.33
C ILE A 69 -6.57 -8.30 -8.65
N ALA A 70 -7.46 -9.01 -7.96
CA ALA A 70 -8.90 -8.80 -8.08
C ALA A 70 -9.55 -8.71 -6.70
N LEU A 71 -10.36 -7.68 -6.52
CA LEU A 71 -11.11 -7.37 -5.31
C LEU A 71 -12.61 -7.40 -5.60
N PRO A 72 -13.44 -8.06 -4.75
CA PRO A 72 -14.87 -8.14 -4.93
C PRO A 72 -15.57 -6.80 -4.66
N ASN A 73 -16.57 -6.50 -5.47
CA ASN A 73 -17.46 -5.36 -5.31
C ASN A 73 -18.84 -5.81 -4.80
N THR A 74 -19.62 -4.89 -4.24
CA THR A 74 -20.97 -5.19 -3.72
C THR A 74 -21.97 -5.59 -4.79
N ASP A 75 -21.75 -5.17 -6.05
CA ASP A 75 -22.56 -5.52 -7.22
C ASP A 75 -22.22 -6.90 -7.83
N LYS A 76 -21.44 -7.70 -7.12
CA LYS A 76 -20.97 -9.03 -7.52
C LYS A 76 -19.94 -9.04 -8.67
N SER A 77 -19.43 -7.90 -9.06
CA SER A 77 -18.28 -7.78 -9.95
C SER A 77 -16.96 -7.85 -9.16
N PHE A 78 -15.82 -7.86 -9.87
CA PHE A 78 -14.49 -7.64 -9.31
C PHE A 78 -13.81 -6.50 -10.06
N THR A 79 -13.16 -5.63 -9.32
CA THR A 79 -12.16 -4.72 -9.88
C THR A 79 -10.84 -5.47 -9.98
N CYS A 80 -10.35 -5.62 -11.21
CA CYS A 80 -9.08 -6.27 -11.52
C CYS A 80 -8.05 -5.20 -11.83
N THR A 81 -6.96 -5.15 -11.09
CA THR A 81 -5.90 -4.17 -11.32
C THR A 81 -4.65 -4.88 -11.82
N LEU A 82 -4.27 -4.60 -13.07
CA LEU A 82 -3.00 -5.02 -13.65
C LEU A 82 -1.93 -4.00 -13.27
N PHE A 83 -0.88 -4.45 -12.59
CA PHE A 83 0.34 -3.70 -12.34
C PHE A 83 1.45 -4.27 -13.22
N MET A 84 2.12 -3.42 -14.02
CA MET A 84 3.23 -3.85 -14.87
C MET A 84 4.21 -2.70 -15.16
N PRO A 85 5.44 -3.03 -15.64
CA PRO A 85 6.42 -2.03 -16.04
C PRO A 85 5.87 -1.05 -17.09
N ASN A 86 6.38 0.19 -17.04
CA ASN A 86 6.05 1.19 -18.06
C ASN A 86 6.70 0.84 -19.39
N ASN A 87 7.97 0.40 -19.37
CA ASN A 87 8.80 0.15 -20.54
C ASN A 87 9.40 -1.25 -20.48
N GLY A 88 9.81 -1.81 -21.63
CA GLY A 88 10.43 -3.11 -21.76
C GLY A 88 9.55 -4.12 -22.51
N GLU A 89 9.97 -5.38 -22.52
CA GLU A 89 9.32 -6.43 -23.32
C GLU A 89 7.86 -6.67 -22.90
N ASN A 90 7.62 -6.88 -21.60
CA ASN A 90 6.27 -7.02 -21.03
C ASN A 90 5.89 -5.75 -20.26
N SER A 91 5.37 -4.74 -20.96
CA SER A 91 5.13 -3.41 -20.44
C SER A 91 3.90 -2.75 -21.07
N PHE A 92 3.42 -1.66 -20.47
CA PHE A 92 2.35 -0.87 -21.09
C PHE A 92 2.77 -0.28 -22.46
N GLU A 93 4.04 0.04 -22.65
CA GLU A 93 4.57 0.51 -23.94
C GLU A 93 4.52 -0.56 -25.02
N SER A 94 4.85 -1.80 -24.68
CA SER A 94 4.86 -2.92 -25.63
C SER A 94 3.47 -3.37 -26.03
N LEU A 95 2.46 -3.25 -25.14
CA LEU A 95 1.07 -3.67 -25.35
C LEU A 95 0.24 -2.59 -26.06
N ASN A 96 0.68 -2.14 -27.22
CA ASN A 96 0.12 -1.00 -27.94
C ASN A 96 -0.89 -1.36 -29.05
N THR A 97 -1.20 -2.65 -29.24
CA THR A 97 -2.26 -3.13 -30.15
C THR A 97 -3.09 -4.22 -29.47
N ASN A 98 -4.32 -4.40 -29.95
CA ASN A 98 -5.21 -5.43 -29.39
C ASN A 98 -4.66 -6.85 -29.57
N GLU A 99 -3.97 -7.13 -30.68
CA GLU A 99 -3.37 -8.44 -30.94
C GLU A 99 -2.28 -8.76 -29.91
N LYS A 100 -1.40 -7.78 -29.58
CA LYS A 100 -0.38 -7.94 -28.55
C LYS A 100 -0.98 -8.11 -27.15
N VAL A 101 -2.06 -7.37 -26.85
CA VAL A 101 -2.80 -7.50 -25.58
C VAL A 101 -3.40 -8.90 -25.47
N ILE A 102 -4.08 -9.39 -26.52
CA ILE A 102 -4.67 -10.74 -26.55
C ILE A 102 -3.59 -11.80 -26.38
N PHE A 103 -2.47 -11.68 -27.11
CA PHE A 103 -1.36 -12.62 -27.00
C PHE A 103 -0.82 -12.66 -25.57
N PHE A 104 -0.51 -11.49 -24.98
CA PHE A 104 0.03 -11.37 -23.62
C PHE A 104 -0.93 -12.00 -22.57
N PHE A 105 -2.23 -11.71 -22.64
CA PHE A 105 -3.16 -12.26 -21.68
C PHE A 105 -3.38 -13.76 -21.85
N ASN A 106 -3.40 -14.29 -23.07
CA ASN A 106 -3.47 -15.72 -23.30
C ASN A 106 -2.23 -16.48 -22.81
N GLU A 107 -1.05 -15.85 -22.92
CA GLU A 107 0.21 -16.43 -22.45
C GLU A 107 0.30 -16.42 -20.91
N TYR A 108 -0.03 -15.29 -20.29
CA TYR A 108 0.23 -15.10 -18.86
C TYR A 108 -0.98 -15.24 -17.95
N PHE A 109 -2.20 -15.05 -18.47
CA PHE A 109 -3.45 -15.04 -17.70
C PHE A 109 -4.59 -15.79 -18.42
N PRO A 110 -4.34 -17.01 -18.93
CA PRO A 110 -5.33 -17.73 -19.75
C PRO A 110 -6.62 -18.03 -19.00
N ASP A 111 -6.57 -18.17 -17.68
CA ASP A 111 -7.72 -18.38 -16.79
C ASP A 111 -8.58 -17.13 -16.58
N LEU A 112 -8.01 -15.94 -16.76
CA LEU A 112 -8.76 -14.68 -16.64
C LEU A 112 -9.47 -14.27 -17.94
N VAL A 113 -8.88 -14.55 -19.11
CA VAL A 113 -9.41 -14.09 -20.40
C VAL A 113 -10.91 -14.40 -20.58
N PRO A 114 -11.41 -15.61 -20.23
CA PRO A 114 -12.83 -15.96 -20.42
C PRO A 114 -13.80 -15.19 -19.53
N ILE A 115 -13.33 -14.59 -18.44
CA ILE A 115 -14.16 -13.93 -17.42
C ILE A 115 -13.98 -12.42 -17.38
N LEU A 116 -12.98 -11.86 -18.08
CA LEU A 116 -12.78 -10.41 -18.20
C LEU A 116 -13.87 -9.77 -19.08
N ASP A 117 -14.43 -8.67 -18.58
CA ASP A 117 -15.47 -7.94 -19.28
C ASP A 117 -14.93 -7.12 -20.44
N ASN A 118 -15.60 -7.25 -21.60
CA ASN A 118 -15.31 -6.48 -22.83
C ASN A 118 -13.80 -6.46 -23.20
N PHE A 119 -13.07 -7.51 -22.86
CA PHE A 119 -11.67 -7.67 -23.21
C PHE A 119 -11.53 -8.04 -24.73
N PRO A 120 -10.57 -7.46 -25.50
CA PRO A 120 -9.48 -6.56 -25.06
C PRO A 120 -9.81 -5.07 -25.08
N ASN A 121 -11.02 -4.67 -25.49
CA ASN A 121 -11.39 -3.26 -25.65
C ASN A 121 -11.29 -2.47 -24.33
N SER A 122 -11.68 -3.09 -23.20
CA SER A 122 -11.51 -2.47 -21.88
C SER A 122 -10.05 -2.15 -21.59
N PHE A 123 -9.11 -3.01 -21.98
CA PHE A 123 -7.67 -2.71 -21.81
C PHE A 123 -7.25 -1.49 -22.63
N SER A 124 -7.69 -1.38 -23.89
CA SER A 124 -7.29 -0.27 -24.78
C SER A 124 -7.90 1.06 -24.36
N ASN A 125 -9.14 1.06 -23.86
CA ASN A 125 -9.91 2.27 -23.55
C ASN A 125 -9.67 2.79 -22.13
N ASN A 126 -9.37 1.92 -21.16
CA ASN A 126 -9.17 2.35 -19.78
C ASN A 126 -7.85 3.10 -19.61
N PRO A 127 -7.79 4.14 -18.75
CA PRO A 127 -6.58 4.91 -18.55
C PRO A 127 -5.49 4.06 -17.87
N THR A 128 -4.23 4.37 -18.21
CA THR A 128 -3.07 3.86 -17.48
C THR A 128 -2.66 4.90 -16.44
N SER A 129 -2.68 4.53 -15.18
CA SER A 129 -2.38 5.43 -14.06
C SER A 129 -0.99 5.17 -13.51
N LYS A 130 -0.23 6.24 -13.28
CA LYS A 130 1.14 6.17 -12.73
C LYS A 130 1.10 5.91 -11.23
N LEU A 131 2.11 5.21 -10.74
CA LEU A 131 2.33 4.97 -9.32
C LEU A 131 3.51 5.81 -8.82
N GLY A 132 3.42 6.27 -7.58
CA GLY A 132 4.51 7.00 -6.94
C GLY A 132 4.22 7.24 -5.47
N THR A 133 5.26 7.64 -4.75
CA THR A 133 5.19 7.98 -3.33
C THR A 133 5.63 9.42 -3.13
N ILE A 134 4.89 10.16 -2.32
CA ILE A 134 5.25 11.51 -1.89
C ILE A 134 6.00 11.44 -0.57
N TYR A 135 7.19 12.02 -0.54
CA TYR A 135 7.95 12.26 0.68
C TYR A 135 8.06 13.77 0.91
N SER A 136 7.30 14.27 1.87
CA SER A 136 7.35 15.66 2.29
C SER A 136 7.99 15.78 3.67
N LYS A 137 8.93 16.72 3.81
CA LYS A 137 9.67 16.95 5.08
C LYS A 137 8.95 17.94 6.00
N LYS A 138 8.03 18.73 5.45
CA LYS A 138 7.28 19.74 6.18
C LYS A 138 5.86 19.79 5.65
N TRP A 139 4.90 19.66 6.55
CA TRP A 139 3.47 19.62 6.19
C TRP A 139 2.73 20.91 6.56
N ASN A 140 3.42 21.82 7.25
CA ASN A 140 2.81 23.07 7.67
C ASN A 140 3.69 24.28 7.41
N TYR A 141 3.04 25.42 7.22
CA TYR A 141 3.64 26.76 7.26
C TYR A 141 2.61 27.75 7.81
N LYS A 142 2.93 28.44 8.92
CA LYS A 142 2.00 29.36 9.61
C LYS A 142 0.62 28.69 9.83
N ASN A 143 -0.44 29.31 9.32
CA ASN A 143 -1.84 28.90 9.41
C ASN A 143 -2.27 27.82 8.38
N THR A 144 -1.32 27.22 7.66
CA THR A 144 -1.59 26.26 6.58
C THR A 144 -1.00 24.91 6.92
N LEU A 145 -1.79 23.84 6.73
CA LEU A 145 -1.41 22.42 6.89
C LEU A 145 -1.85 21.61 5.67
N ILE A 146 -1.06 20.63 5.25
CA ILE A 146 -1.47 19.59 4.30
C ILE A 146 -1.66 18.25 5.01
N ILE A 147 -2.65 17.45 4.56
CA ILE A 147 -2.97 16.11 5.07
C ILE A 147 -3.25 15.14 3.91
N GLY A 148 -3.30 13.86 4.20
CA GLY A 148 -3.61 12.81 3.22
C GLY A 148 -2.63 12.79 2.05
N ASP A 149 -3.10 12.48 0.85
CA ASP A 149 -2.27 12.37 -0.36
C ASP A 149 -1.53 13.66 -0.72
N ALA A 150 -1.99 14.82 -0.25
CA ALA A 150 -1.25 16.07 -0.39
C ALA A 150 0.07 16.04 0.40
N ALA A 151 0.12 15.35 1.53
CA ALA A 151 1.29 15.24 2.40
C ALA A 151 2.10 13.96 2.13
N HIS A 152 1.44 12.82 1.90
CA HIS A 152 2.06 11.49 1.91
C HIS A 152 1.38 10.46 1.01
N ALA A 153 1.06 10.79 -0.24
CA ALA A 153 0.55 9.79 -1.18
C ALA A 153 1.47 8.56 -1.23
N ILE A 154 0.90 7.37 -1.17
CA ILE A 154 1.61 6.09 -1.14
C ILE A 154 1.10 5.13 -2.22
N VAL A 155 1.94 4.15 -2.59
CA VAL A 155 1.51 3.07 -3.49
C VAL A 155 0.47 2.15 -2.82
N PRO A 156 -0.48 1.54 -3.58
CA PRO A 156 -1.70 0.93 -3.01
C PRO A 156 -1.51 -0.47 -2.41
N PHE A 157 -0.30 -1.00 -2.32
CA PHE A 157 -0.06 -2.42 -2.05
C PHE A 157 -0.35 -2.90 -0.62
N PHE A 158 -0.61 -2.00 0.31
CA PHE A 158 -1.18 -2.32 1.62
C PHE A 158 -2.66 -1.90 1.76
N GLY A 159 -3.22 -1.18 0.77
CA GLY A 159 -4.56 -0.63 0.84
C GLY A 159 -4.74 0.43 1.94
N GLN A 160 -3.66 1.11 2.35
CA GLN A 160 -3.67 1.99 3.53
C GLN A 160 -3.72 3.49 3.20
N GLY A 161 -3.70 3.91 1.93
CA GLY A 161 -3.71 5.35 1.60
C GLY A 161 -4.91 6.09 2.20
N MET A 162 -6.12 5.58 1.98
CA MET A 162 -7.34 6.15 2.55
C MET A 162 -7.35 6.08 4.08
N ASN A 163 -6.96 4.93 4.66
CA ASN A 163 -6.95 4.75 6.11
C ASN A 163 -5.96 5.71 6.78
N ALA A 164 -4.75 5.87 6.25
CA ALA A 164 -3.76 6.81 6.74
C ALA A 164 -4.25 8.26 6.66
N SER A 165 -5.00 8.61 5.59
CA SER A 165 -5.59 9.96 5.43
C SER A 165 -6.71 10.22 6.42
N PHE A 166 -7.55 9.24 6.75
CA PHE A 166 -8.55 9.38 7.81
C PHE A 166 -7.93 9.42 9.20
N GLU A 167 -6.87 8.63 9.43
CA GLU A 167 -6.09 8.69 10.66
C GLU A 167 -5.45 10.08 10.87
N ASP A 168 -5.03 10.75 9.79
CA ASP A 168 -4.59 12.15 9.88
C ASP A 168 -5.66 13.07 10.46
N CYS A 169 -6.92 12.90 10.05
CA CYS A 169 -8.03 13.72 10.55
C CYS A 169 -8.27 13.46 12.03
N ASP A 170 -8.27 12.18 12.45
CA ASP A 170 -8.50 11.77 13.83
C ASP A 170 -7.39 12.32 14.76
N ILE A 171 -6.13 12.07 14.39
CA ILE A 171 -4.97 12.58 15.16
C ILE A 171 -4.92 14.11 15.19
N LEU A 172 -5.28 14.79 14.08
CA LEU A 172 -5.30 16.24 14.03
C LEU A 172 -6.32 16.83 15.02
N ILE A 173 -7.51 16.21 15.12
CA ILE A 173 -8.55 16.61 16.06
C ILE A 173 -8.09 16.38 17.50
N ASP A 174 -7.45 15.24 17.81
CA ASP A 174 -6.90 14.98 19.14
C ASP A 174 -5.85 16.02 19.55
N TYR A 175 -4.97 16.40 18.63
CA TYR A 175 -4.01 17.48 18.89
C TYR A 175 -4.69 18.84 19.08
N LEU A 176 -5.75 19.12 18.31
CA LEU A 176 -6.47 20.38 18.45
C LEU A 176 -7.08 20.53 19.85
N TYR A 177 -7.75 19.50 20.34
CA TYR A 177 -8.27 19.48 21.71
C TYR A 177 -7.16 19.57 22.77
N SER A 178 -6.08 18.80 22.61
CA SER A 178 -4.95 18.78 23.55
C SER A 178 -4.19 20.11 23.61
N ASN A 179 -4.25 20.90 22.55
CA ASN A 179 -3.61 22.21 22.44
C ASN A 179 -4.60 23.38 22.69
N ASN A 180 -5.78 23.14 23.27
CA ASN A 180 -6.80 24.16 23.54
C ASN A 180 -7.21 24.96 22.31
N ASN A 181 -7.37 24.31 21.15
CA ASN A 181 -7.69 24.90 19.85
C ASN A 181 -6.61 25.89 19.30
N ASP A 182 -5.37 25.80 19.77
CA ASP A 182 -4.24 26.49 19.16
C ASP A 182 -3.80 25.77 17.88
N PHE A 183 -4.25 26.29 16.73
CA PHE A 183 -3.96 25.68 15.43
C PHE A 183 -2.47 25.70 15.07
N LEU A 184 -1.73 26.75 15.40
CA LEU A 184 -0.30 26.84 15.04
C LEU A 184 0.53 25.79 15.79
N LYS A 185 0.24 25.65 17.09
CA LYS A 185 0.87 24.62 17.92
C LYS A 185 0.45 23.23 17.46
N THR A 186 -0.83 23.04 17.16
CA THR A 186 -1.39 21.78 16.65
C THR A 186 -0.70 21.37 15.36
N PHE A 187 -0.57 22.26 14.37
CA PHE A 187 0.07 21.95 13.10
C PHE A 187 1.56 21.58 13.27
N SER A 188 2.25 22.24 14.21
CA SER A 188 3.64 21.92 14.51
C SER A 188 3.79 20.52 15.14
N ASN A 189 2.96 20.20 16.14
CA ASN A 189 2.98 18.90 16.81
C ASN A 189 2.61 17.78 15.82
N PHE A 190 1.52 17.96 15.08
CA PHE A 190 1.07 17.01 14.07
C PHE A 190 2.17 16.72 13.03
N ASN A 191 2.79 17.77 12.47
CA ASN A 191 3.89 17.62 11.52
C ASN A 191 5.05 16.79 12.08
N ASN A 192 5.47 17.06 13.33
CA ASN A 192 6.64 16.40 13.90
C ASN A 192 6.42 14.91 14.15
N ASP A 193 5.23 14.53 14.58
CA ASP A 193 4.93 13.14 14.97
C ASP A 193 4.48 12.31 13.78
N ARG A 194 3.67 12.89 12.87
CA ARG A 194 2.99 12.14 11.82
C ARG A 194 3.89 11.77 10.63
N ILE A 195 4.93 12.58 10.33
CA ILE A 195 5.87 12.29 9.24
C ILE A 195 6.55 10.93 9.39
N ALA A 196 6.89 10.54 10.61
CA ALA A 196 7.55 9.26 10.87
C ALA A 196 6.64 8.08 10.50
N ASP A 197 5.34 8.16 10.84
CA ASP A 197 4.35 7.15 10.51
C ASP A 197 4.07 7.08 9.00
N ALA A 198 3.88 8.22 8.36
CA ALA A 198 3.68 8.28 6.91
C ALA A 198 4.86 7.68 6.12
N ASN A 199 6.08 7.99 6.52
CA ASN A 199 7.27 7.40 5.91
C ASN A 199 7.37 5.88 6.17
N ALA A 200 6.93 5.41 7.33
CA ALA A 200 6.94 3.99 7.66
C ALA A 200 5.93 3.21 6.80
N ILE A 201 4.68 3.69 6.68
CA ILE A 201 3.68 3.01 5.84
C ILE A 201 4.06 3.07 4.35
N ALA A 202 4.65 4.17 3.88
CA ALA A 202 5.16 4.29 2.52
C ALA A 202 6.23 3.22 2.21
N ARG A 203 7.19 3.03 3.12
CA ARG A 203 8.23 1.97 2.99
C ARG A 203 7.62 0.58 3.02
N MET A 204 6.71 0.32 3.97
CA MET A 204 6.03 -0.99 4.06
C MET A 204 5.23 -1.29 2.79
N ALA A 205 4.56 -0.30 2.20
CA ALA A 205 3.81 -0.47 0.96
C ALA A 205 4.72 -0.83 -0.22
N LEU A 206 5.90 -0.21 -0.34
CA LEU A 206 6.90 -0.56 -1.37
C LEU A 206 7.50 -1.96 -1.13
N GLU A 207 7.82 -2.31 0.13
CA GLU A 207 8.31 -3.66 0.47
C GLU A 207 7.25 -4.71 0.13
N ASN A 208 5.98 -4.45 0.44
CA ASN A 208 4.88 -5.36 0.11
C ASN A 208 4.67 -5.52 -1.39
N TYR A 209 4.87 -4.45 -2.17
CA TYR A 209 4.85 -4.54 -3.63
C TYR A 209 5.86 -5.56 -4.15
N VAL A 210 7.13 -5.45 -3.72
CA VAL A 210 8.18 -6.39 -4.11
C VAL A 210 7.83 -7.82 -3.66
N GLU A 211 7.30 -7.96 -2.44
CA GLU A 211 6.87 -9.25 -1.90
C GLU A 211 5.77 -9.89 -2.77
N MET A 212 4.71 -9.15 -3.07
CA MET A 212 3.58 -9.64 -3.88
C MET A 212 3.98 -9.97 -5.31
N ARG A 213 4.83 -9.14 -5.92
CA ARG A 213 5.27 -9.30 -7.30
C ARG A 213 6.24 -10.46 -7.49
N ASP A 214 7.27 -10.53 -6.64
CA ASP A 214 8.47 -11.35 -6.90
C ASP A 214 8.58 -12.58 -5.98
N SER A 215 7.90 -12.57 -4.84
CA SER A 215 8.21 -13.51 -3.76
C SER A 215 7.12 -14.54 -3.49
N VAL A 216 5.85 -14.21 -3.72
CA VAL A 216 4.70 -15.06 -3.33
C VAL A 216 4.76 -16.48 -3.91
N SER A 217 5.32 -16.66 -5.10
CA SER A 217 5.49 -17.97 -5.75
C SER A 217 6.74 -18.74 -5.30
N LYS A 218 7.63 -18.14 -4.52
CA LYS A 218 8.90 -18.78 -4.12
C LYS A 218 8.74 -19.67 -2.90
N ASN A 219 9.34 -20.86 -2.93
CA ASN A 219 9.30 -21.80 -1.80
C ASN A 219 9.80 -21.22 -0.47
N ILE A 220 10.80 -20.34 -0.52
CA ILE A 220 11.34 -19.66 0.65
C ILE A 220 10.29 -18.74 1.31
N PHE A 221 9.49 -18.05 0.51
CA PHE A 221 8.41 -17.21 1.01
C PHE A 221 7.33 -18.04 1.71
N ILE A 222 6.91 -19.15 1.10
CA ILE A 222 5.92 -20.06 1.69
C ILE A 222 6.42 -20.60 3.04
N LYS A 223 7.71 -20.94 3.14
CA LYS A 223 8.32 -21.36 4.41
C LYS A 223 8.28 -20.26 5.45
N LYS A 224 8.66 -19.01 5.09
CA LYS A 224 8.59 -17.86 6.00
C LYS A 224 7.17 -17.65 6.53
N LYS A 225 6.16 -17.68 5.67
CA LYS A 225 4.75 -17.53 6.07
C LYS A 225 4.26 -18.65 6.99
N LYS A 226 4.71 -19.88 6.78
CA LYS A 226 4.43 -21.00 7.72
C LYS A 226 5.01 -20.72 9.11
N ILE A 227 6.25 -20.24 9.20
CA ILE A 227 6.90 -19.89 10.47
C ILE A 227 6.19 -18.72 11.14
N GLU A 228 5.88 -17.65 10.40
CA GLU A 228 5.11 -16.51 10.92
C GLU A 228 3.78 -16.95 11.54
N ASN A 229 3.04 -17.84 10.86
CA ASN A 229 1.78 -18.37 11.35
C ASN A 229 1.96 -19.23 12.62
N LEU A 230 3.00 -20.06 12.70
CA LEU A 230 3.31 -20.82 13.90
C LEU A 230 3.70 -19.92 15.06
N LEU A 231 4.55 -18.91 14.83
CA LEU A 231 4.93 -17.93 15.83
C LEU A 231 3.72 -17.14 16.35
N TYR A 232 2.85 -16.69 15.45
CA TYR A 232 1.61 -15.99 15.84
C TYR A 232 0.67 -16.90 16.64
N LYS A 233 0.50 -18.17 16.23
CA LYS A 233 -0.32 -19.16 16.93
C LYS A 233 0.16 -19.41 18.36
N HIS A 234 1.48 -19.54 18.56
CA HIS A 234 2.06 -19.90 19.85
C HIS A 234 2.39 -18.70 20.74
N PHE A 235 2.67 -17.51 20.14
CA PHE A 235 3.08 -16.32 20.86
C PHE A 235 2.27 -15.06 20.47
N PRO A 236 0.91 -15.09 20.47
CA PRO A 236 0.07 -14.02 19.87
C PRO A 236 0.24 -12.66 20.54
N LYS A 237 0.66 -12.60 21.80
CA LYS A 237 0.91 -11.34 22.51
C LYS A 237 2.26 -10.70 22.15
N LYS A 238 3.21 -11.48 21.65
CA LYS A 238 4.56 -11.02 21.31
C LYS A 238 4.75 -10.87 19.80
N PHE A 239 4.44 -11.91 19.06
CA PHE A 239 4.60 -11.97 17.61
C PHE A 239 3.24 -11.78 16.92
N ILE A 240 3.09 -10.68 16.21
CA ILE A 240 1.90 -10.37 15.38
C ILE A 240 2.39 -10.10 13.96
N PRO A 241 1.94 -10.85 12.94
CA PRO A 241 2.36 -10.61 11.55
C PRO A 241 2.21 -9.15 11.14
N ARG A 242 3.15 -8.64 10.33
CA ARG A 242 3.16 -7.23 9.87
C ARG A 242 1.81 -6.82 9.28
N TYR A 243 1.26 -7.65 8.39
CA TYR A 243 -0.04 -7.37 7.76
C TYR A 243 -1.15 -7.19 8.78
N ASN A 244 -1.19 -8.04 9.82
CA ASN A 244 -2.20 -7.94 10.87
C ASN A 244 -2.04 -6.67 11.71
N MET A 245 -0.80 -6.27 12.01
CA MET A 245 -0.56 -5.02 12.73
C MET A 245 -0.97 -3.80 11.91
N VAL A 246 -0.67 -3.79 10.61
CA VAL A 246 -1.02 -2.67 9.71
C VAL A 246 -2.51 -2.57 9.48
N SER A 247 -3.18 -3.71 9.19
CA SER A 247 -4.56 -3.71 8.68
C SER A 247 -5.63 -3.83 9.77
N PHE A 248 -5.28 -4.37 10.94
CA PHE A 248 -6.25 -4.72 12.00
C PHE A 248 -5.86 -4.21 13.39
N SER A 249 -5.01 -3.19 13.47
CA SER A 249 -4.70 -2.54 14.75
C SER A 249 -4.48 -1.04 14.56
N SER A 250 -4.54 -0.31 15.68
CA SER A 250 -4.21 1.12 15.77
C SER A 250 -2.76 1.38 16.22
N ILE A 251 -1.87 0.40 16.05
CA ILE A 251 -0.44 0.59 16.36
C ILE A 251 0.15 1.57 15.35
N PRO A 252 0.81 2.66 15.77
CA PRO A 252 1.45 3.62 14.87
C PRO A 252 2.38 2.93 13.86
N TYR A 253 2.33 3.33 12.60
CA TYR A 253 3.05 2.65 11.50
C TYR A 253 4.57 2.58 11.71
N ASN A 254 5.16 3.59 12.33
CA ASN A 254 6.60 3.58 12.67
C ASN A 254 6.93 2.48 13.69
N LYS A 255 6.07 2.26 14.68
CA LYS A 255 6.23 1.17 15.64
C LYS A 255 6.03 -0.19 14.98
N VAL A 256 5.03 -0.32 14.09
CA VAL A 256 4.82 -1.53 13.29
C VAL A 256 6.06 -1.85 12.46
N TYR A 257 6.59 -0.85 11.74
CA TYR A 257 7.78 -1.02 10.90
C TYR A 257 8.98 -1.53 11.71
N ASN A 258 9.28 -0.88 12.83
CA ASN A 258 10.40 -1.26 13.69
C ASN A 258 10.21 -2.67 14.28
N LYS A 259 9.02 -2.99 14.78
CA LYS A 259 8.70 -4.31 15.32
C LYS A 259 8.81 -5.39 14.24
N SER A 260 8.29 -5.12 13.04
CA SER A 260 8.35 -6.09 11.94
C SER A 260 9.78 -6.43 11.53
N LYS A 261 10.73 -5.47 11.55
CA LYS A 261 12.15 -5.75 11.28
C LYS A 261 12.79 -6.70 12.30
N ILE A 262 12.35 -6.62 13.56
CA ILE A 262 12.79 -7.58 14.60
C ILE A 262 12.16 -8.96 14.33
N GLN A 263 10.88 -9.00 13.98
CA GLN A 263 10.17 -10.23 13.66
C GLN A 263 10.75 -10.93 12.42
N ASP A 264 11.11 -10.17 11.37
CA ASP A 264 11.79 -10.70 10.18
C ASP A 264 13.08 -11.44 10.56
N LYS A 265 13.89 -10.87 11.48
CA LYS A 265 15.11 -11.54 11.98
C LYS A 265 14.80 -12.85 12.72
N ILE A 266 13.73 -12.90 13.51
CA ILE A 266 13.31 -14.12 14.19
C ILE A 266 12.95 -15.20 13.17
N VAL A 267 12.18 -14.84 12.15
CA VAL A 267 11.80 -15.75 11.06
C VAL A 267 13.03 -16.25 10.30
N ASP A 268 13.98 -15.36 10.00
CA ASP A 268 15.22 -15.71 9.30
C ASP A 268 16.12 -16.65 10.10
N ILE A 269 16.12 -16.57 11.41
CA ILE A 269 16.85 -17.53 12.28
C ILE A 269 16.18 -18.91 12.22
N LEU A 270 14.85 -18.96 12.22
CA LEU A 270 14.08 -20.21 12.29
C LEU A 270 13.85 -20.90 10.94
N ILE A 271 14.14 -20.23 9.82
CA ILE A 271 13.73 -20.73 8.48
C ILE A 271 14.47 -21.97 8.03
N ASN A 272 15.70 -22.17 8.51
CA ASN A 272 16.56 -23.31 8.14
C ASN A 272 16.42 -24.51 9.09
N GLU A 273 15.63 -24.36 10.16
CA GLU A 273 15.44 -25.40 11.16
C GLU A 273 13.99 -25.93 11.10
N GLU A 274 13.78 -27.13 11.58
CA GLU A 274 12.42 -27.60 11.87
C GLU A 274 11.86 -26.82 13.05
N PHE A 275 10.60 -26.34 12.93
CA PHE A 275 10.01 -25.51 13.99
C PHE A 275 9.86 -26.31 15.28
N GLU A 276 10.63 -25.93 16.29
CA GLU A 276 10.60 -26.51 17.62
C GLU A 276 10.18 -25.44 18.63
N TYR A 277 9.14 -25.71 19.44
CA TYR A 277 8.49 -24.74 20.31
C TYR A 277 9.46 -24.10 21.33
N GLU A 278 10.27 -24.91 22.04
CA GLU A 278 11.15 -24.37 23.08
C GLU A 278 12.32 -23.55 22.50
N ALA A 279 12.82 -23.92 21.33
CA ALA A 279 13.81 -23.13 20.62
C ALA A 279 13.20 -21.79 20.14
N ALA A 280 12.01 -21.82 19.52
CA ALA A 280 11.28 -20.63 19.11
C ALA A 280 10.96 -19.71 20.29
N LYS A 281 10.54 -20.26 21.45
CA LYS A 281 10.27 -19.51 22.69
C LYS A 281 11.49 -18.79 23.23
N LYS A 282 12.66 -19.42 23.22
CA LYS A 282 13.93 -18.78 23.62
C LYS A 282 14.27 -17.60 22.71
N ILE A 283 14.12 -17.79 21.39
CA ILE A 283 14.39 -16.74 20.40
C ILE A 283 13.39 -15.59 20.54
N VAL A 284 12.09 -15.89 20.61
CA VAL A 284 11.05 -14.85 20.80
C VAL A 284 11.29 -14.05 22.09
N ASN A 285 11.59 -14.73 23.21
CA ASN A 285 11.86 -14.05 24.49
C ASN A 285 13.12 -13.22 24.49
N LYS A 286 14.10 -13.55 23.64
CA LYS A 286 15.35 -12.79 23.50
C LYS A 286 15.16 -11.48 22.73
N TYR A 287 14.27 -11.46 21.72
CA TYR A 287 14.15 -10.34 20.80
C TYR A 287 12.86 -9.52 20.96
N LEU A 288 11.80 -10.08 21.52
CA LEU A 288 10.49 -9.48 21.80
C LEU A 288 10.09 -9.64 23.29
#